data_76394d9f5456c60780dcb32bd6dcb413
#
_entry.id   76394d9f5456c60780dcb32bd6dcb413
#
_cell.length_a   1.000
_cell.length_b   1.000
_cell.length_c   1.000
_cell.angle_alpha   90.00
_cell.angle_beta   90.00
_cell.angle_gamma   90.00
#
_symmetry.space_group_name_H-M   'P 1'
#
loop_
_entity.id
_entity.type
_entity.pdbx_description
1 polymer ?
#
loop_
_entity_poly.entity_id
_entity_poly.type
_entity_poly.pdbx_seq_one_letter_code
_entity_poly.pdbx_strand_id
1 'polypeptide(L)'
;RSVYESTINTKGFSVALGKQLFRDFYAGARYRLDYIQEDYDYTSNFLKERDPNREIYETQDYMSSSVTPYVNFDNTDDYYFPREGVKLGTSLEYAGVGGDSKYLKSTSYGKYFYSLEDLAELDWVFRLKTQVKVLVDNGQINQGDSLYLGGAKTLRGYKSYAFPSNESGYKTDPFKNLWANSAEMSFPLIPSAKMRWGVFYDYGMIGQDSFDDVQRSGTGALFEWISPMGPLQLIFAKALDAEAGDDTSTFEFSLGSSF
;
A
#
# COMPACT_ATOMS: atom_id res chain seq x y z
N ARG A 1 -9.11 3.76 10.24
CA ARG A 1 -9.33 3.63 8.79
C ARG A 1 -10.71 3.04 8.53
N SER A 2 -11.27 3.29 7.37
CA SER A 2 -12.53 2.68 6.93
C SER A 2 -12.24 1.68 5.80
N VAL A 3 -12.79 0.48 5.92
CA VAL A 3 -12.71 -0.58 4.92
C VAL A 3 -14.09 -1.25 4.89
N TYR A 4 -14.74 -1.30 3.73
CA TYR A 4 -16.06 -1.95 3.56
C TYR A 4 -17.12 -1.54 4.59
N GLU A 5 -17.38 -0.24 4.74
CA GLU A 5 -18.36 0.25 5.73
C GLU A 5 -18.00 -0.12 7.18
N SER A 6 -16.76 -0.49 7.43
CA SER A 6 -16.23 -0.72 8.77
C SER A 6 -15.33 0.42 9.23
N THR A 7 -15.28 0.62 10.52
CA THR A 7 -14.32 1.51 11.17
C THR A 7 -13.31 0.68 11.93
N ILE A 8 -12.04 0.71 11.51
CA ILE A 8 -10.96 0.00 12.17
C ILE A 8 -10.15 0.97 13.03
N ASN A 9 -10.25 0.83 14.34
CA ASN A 9 -9.48 1.56 15.32
C ASN A 9 -8.32 0.69 15.81
N THR A 10 -7.10 1.20 15.71
CA THR A 10 -5.90 0.47 16.16
C THR A 10 -5.18 1.27 17.24
N LYS A 11 -4.86 0.63 18.34
CA LYS A 11 -4.04 1.17 19.43
C LYS A 11 -2.92 0.19 19.73
N GLY A 12 -1.68 0.67 19.72
CA GLY A 12 -0.56 -0.23 19.95
C GLY A 12 0.78 0.48 20.01
N PHE A 13 1.82 -0.31 20.10
CA PHE A 13 3.17 0.18 20.03
C PHE A 13 4.04 -0.72 19.16
N SER A 14 5.14 -0.16 18.67
CA SER A 14 6.18 -0.93 17.99
C SER A 14 7.56 -0.49 18.42
N VAL A 15 8.46 -1.45 18.50
CA VAL A 15 9.89 -1.23 18.77
C VAL A 15 10.67 -1.84 17.62
N ALA A 16 11.58 -1.08 17.04
CA ALA A 16 12.45 -1.55 15.98
C ALA A 16 13.91 -1.36 16.36
N LEU A 17 14.71 -2.38 16.12
CA LEU A 17 16.16 -2.35 16.24
C LEU A 17 16.74 -2.65 14.87
N GLY A 18 17.71 -1.83 14.44
CA GLY A 18 18.36 -2.05 13.16
C GLY A 18 19.77 -1.47 13.16
N LYS A 19 20.57 -1.97 12.24
CA LYS A 19 21.96 -1.56 12.06
C LYS A 19 22.31 -1.51 10.59
N GLN A 20 23.12 -0.54 10.23
CA GLN A 20 23.81 -0.55 8.95
C GLN A 20 24.91 -1.61 8.98
N LEU A 21 24.82 -2.60 8.09
CA LEU A 21 25.78 -3.70 8.00
C LEU A 21 26.91 -3.37 7.03
N PHE A 22 26.57 -2.75 5.91
CA PHE A 22 27.50 -2.30 4.88
C PHE A 22 27.04 -0.92 4.38
N ARG A 23 27.83 -0.29 3.50
CA ARG A 23 27.41 0.93 2.82
C ARG A 23 26.05 0.67 2.14
N ASP A 24 25.09 1.57 2.37
CA ASP A 24 23.75 1.55 1.77
C ASP A 24 22.88 0.32 2.14
N PHE A 25 23.35 -0.57 2.99
CA PHE A 25 22.65 -1.80 3.39
C PHE A 25 22.32 -1.82 4.88
N TYR A 26 21.05 -1.98 5.19
CA TYR A 26 20.50 -1.96 6.55
C TYR A 26 19.72 -3.24 6.83
N ALA A 27 19.88 -3.80 8.02
CA ALA A 27 19.08 -4.91 8.51
C ALA A 27 18.57 -4.63 9.91
N GLY A 28 17.42 -5.18 10.23
CA GLY A 28 16.82 -5.03 11.55
C GLY A 28 15.64 -5.96 11.78
N ALA A 29 15.04 -5.79 12.93
CA ALA A 29 13.80 -6.46 13.29
C ALA A 29 12.89 -5.48 14.03
N ARG A 30 11.58 -5.60 13.81
CA ARG A 30 10.54 -4.85 14.49
C ARG A 30 9.65 -5.81 15.25
N TYR A 31 9.34 -5.48 16.49
CA TYR A 31 8.23 -6.06 17.23
C TYR A 31 7.06 -5.08 17.21
N ARG A 32 5.84 -5.57 17.02
CA ARG A 32 4.60 -4.79 17.05
C ARG A 32 3.55 -5.52 17.85
N LEU A 33 2.84 -4.77 18.68
CA LEU A 33 1.66 -5.21 19.41
C LEU A 33 0.56 -4.19 19.22
N ASP A 34 -0.54 -4.61 18.61
CA ASP A 34 -1.72 -3.79 18.34
C ASP A 34 -2.97 -4.43 18.94
N TYR A 35 -3.79 -3.61 19.58
CA TYR A 35 -5.18 -3.89 19.89
C TYR A 35 -6.05 -3.24 18.83
N ILE A 36 -6.86 -4.03 18.15
CA ILE A 36 -7.62 -3.65 16.98
C ILE A 36 -9.10 -3.84 17.29
N GLN A 37 -9.88 -2.79 17.06
CA GLN A 37 -11.33 -2.79 17.14
C GLN A 37 -11.89 -2.61 15.73
N GLU A 38 -12.69 -3.55 15.28
CA GLU A 38 -13.39 -3.53 13.99
C GLU A 38 -14.88 -3.35 14.25
N ASP A 39 -15.38 -2.13 13.99
CA ASP A 39 -16.80 -1.80 14.13
C ASP A 39 -17.45 -1.76 12.75
N TYR A 40 -18.57 -2.47 12.59
CA TYR A 40 -19.34 -2.51 11.35
C TYR A 40 -20.65 -1.74 11.53
N ASP A 41 -20.84 -0.73 10.67
CA ASP A 41 -21.98 0.21 10.71
C ASP A 41 -23.11 -0.25 9.78
N TYR A 42 -23.58 -1.49 9.94
CA TYR A 42 -24.76 -1.98 9.23
C TYR A 42 -25.63 -2.86 10.10
N THR A 43 -26.91 -2.92 9.73
CA THR A 43 -27.89 -3.73 10.46
C THR A 43 -27.73 -5.21 10.10
N SER A 44 -26.98 -5.95 10.90
CA SER A 44 -26.69 -7.38 10.68
C SER A 44 -27.94 -8.23 10.41
N ASN A 45 -29.07 -7.89 11.01
CA ASN A 45 -30.34 -8.59 10.81
C ASN A 45 -30.84 -8.52 9.35
N PHE A 46 -30.73 -7.37 8.69
CA PHE A 46 -31.16 -7.22 7.31
C PHE A 46 -30.35 -8.10 6.33
N LEU A 47 -29.05 -8.20 6.54
CA LEU A 47 -28.19 -9.03 5.70
C LEU A 47 -28.43 -10.53 5.92
N LYS A 48 -28.65 -10.94 7.17
CA LYS A 48 -29.01 -12.32 7.52
C LYS A 48 -30.37 -12.74 6.97
N GLU A 49 -31.32 -11.81 6.91
CA GLU A 49 -32.64 -12.07 6.30
C GLU A 49 -32.54 -12.17 4.77
N ARG A 50 -31.67 -11.36 4.15
CA ARG A 50 -31.48 -11.36 2.69
C ARG A 50 -30.78 -12.61 2.18
N ASP A 51 -29.75 -13.09 2.88
CA ASP A 51 -29.04 -14.34 2.56
C ASP A 51 -28.55 -15.03 3.84
N PRO A 52 -29.37 -15.96 4.41
CA PRO A 52 -29.02 -16.64 5.65
C PRO A 52 -27.81 -17.57 5.56
N ASN A 53 -27.38 -17.92 4.34
CA ASN A 53 -26.28 -18.85 4.11
C ASN A 53 -24.92 -18.17 3.96
N ARG A 54 -24.89 -16.83 3.81
CA ARG A 54 -23.64 -16.07 3.69
C ARG A 54 -23.21 -15.54 5.05
N GLU A 55 -21.93 -15.71 5.33
CA GLU A 55 -21.32 -15.12 6.52
C GLU A 55 -21.24 -13.60 6.36
N ILE A 56 -21.47 -12.89 7.46
CA ILE A 56 -21.32 -11.44 7.55
C ILE A 56 -20.14 -11.09 8.45
N TYR A 57 -19.55 -9.93 8.24
CA TYR A 57 -18.61 -9.38 9.20
C TYR A 57 -19.36 -8.95 10.46
N GLU A 58 -18.82 -9.29 11.60
CA GLU A 58 -19.35 -8.88 12.90
C GLU A 58 -18.32 -7.99 13.61
N THR A 59 -18.80 -7.01 14.38
CA THR A 59 -17.94 -6.21 15.26
C THR A 59 -17.11 -7.12 16.14
N GLN A 60 -15.80 -6.92 16.12
CA GLN A 60 -14.84 -7.73 16.87
C GLN A 60 -13.65 -6.90 17.36
N ASP A 61 -13.13 -7.33 18.49
CA ASP A 61 -11.88 -6.85 19.04
C ASP A 61 -10.86 -7.98 19.02
N TYR A 62 -9.63 -7.69 18.63
CA TYR A 62 -8.55 -8.67 18.64
C TYR A 62 -7.18 -8.05 18.84
N MET A 63 -6.23 -8.87 19.26
CA MET A 63 -4.84 -8.49 19.41
C MET A 63 -4.00 -9.07 18.27
N SER A 64 -3.16 -8.23 17.67
CA SER A 64 -2.15 -8.65 16.69
C SER A 64 -0.76 -8.38 17.25
N SER A 65 0.02 -9.44 17.40
CA SER A 65 1.41 -9.38 17.88
C SER A 65 2.33 -10.03 16.87
N SER A 66 3.31 -9.26 16.37
CA SER A 66 4.16 -9.72 15.28
C SER A 66 5.63 -9.34 15.46
N VAL A 67 6.50 -10.17 14.90
CA VAL A 67 7.93 -9.90 14.72
C VAL A 67 8.23 -9.83 13.22
N THR A 68 8.95 -8.80 12.82
CA THR A 68 9.25 -8.52 11.42
C THR A 68 10.74 -8.25 11.24
N PRO A 69 11.57 -9.27 10.91
CA PRO A 69 12.89 -9.03 10.34
C PRO A 69 12.77 -8.33 8.97
N TYR A 70 13.71 -7.44 8.70
CA TYR A 70 13.77 -6.71 7.43
C TYR A 70 15.20 -6.43 7.00
N VAL A 71 15.38 -6.29 5.70
CA VAL A 71 16.60 -5.80 5.08
C VAL A 71 16.25 -4.75 4.03
N ASN A 72 17.05 -3.69 3.95
CA ASN A 72 16.90 -2.61 3.00
C ASN A 72 18.25 -2.24 2.40
N PHE A 73 18.22 -1.91 1.12
CA PHE A 73 19.33 -1.31 0.38
C PHE A 73 18.84 0.03 -0.19
N ASP A 74 19.61 1.11 0.02
CA ASP A 74 19.26 2.44 -0.49
C ASP A 74 20.56 3.18 -0.84
N ASN A 75 20.84 3.34 -2.13
CA ASN A 75 21.95 4.10 -2.66
C ASN A 75 21.51 5.34 -3.44
N THR A 76 20.30 5.82 -3.18
CA THR A 76 19.79 7.01 -3.85
C THR A 76 20.54 8.29 -3.43
N ASP A 77 20.59 9.24 -4.34
CA ASP A 77 21.28 10.53 -4.21
C ASP A 77 20.57 11.52 -3.28
N ASP A 78 19.23 11.44 -3.16
CA ASP A 78 18.43 12.30 -2.29
C ASP A 78 17.36 11.51 -1.56
N TYR A 79 17.01 11.97 -0.36
CA TYR A 79 16.01 11.32 0.47
C TYR A 79 14.57 11.58 0.00
N TYR A 80 14.26 12.82 -0.38
CA TYR A 80 12.90 13.25 -0.72
C TYR A 80 12.60 13.18 -2.21
N PHE A 81 13.54 13.63 -3.05
CA PHE A 81 13.45 13.63 -4.50
C PHE A 81 14.63 12.90 -5.13
N PRO A 82 14.69 11.58 -4.96
CA PRO A 82 15.73 10.81 -5.63
C PRO A 82 15.69 11.02 -7.14
N ARG A 83 16.85 11.27 -7.70
CA ARG A 83 17.06 11.42 -9.14
C ARG A 83 17.76 10.21 -9.74
N GLU A 84 18.60 9.56 -8.94
CA GLU A 84 19.39 8.41 -9.32
C GLU A 84 19.45 7.39 -8.20
N GLY A 85 19.68 6.14 -8.59
CA GLY A 85 19.89 5.05 -7.64
C GLY A 85 18.72 4.10 -7.51
N VAL A 86 18.83 3.25 -6.51
CA VAL A 86 17.90 2.14 -6.28
C VAL A 86 17.58 2.06 -4.80
N LYS A 87 16.30 1.83 -4.48
CA LYS A 87 15.86 1.39 -3.14
C LYS A 87 15.25 0.01 -3.26
N LEU A 88 15.77 -0.94 -2.50
CA LEU A 88 15.24 -2.29 -2.40
C LEU A 88 14.95 -2.61 -0.95
N GLY A 89 13.89 -3.35 -0.70
CA GLY A 89 13.60 -3.80 0.65
C GLY A 89 12.77 -5.06 0.65
N THR A 90 13.02 -5.89 1.66
CA THR A 90 12.19 -7.05 1.95
C THR A 90 12.02 -7.22 3.46
N SER A 91 10.84 -7.68 3.84
CA SER A 91 10.48 -7.96 5.22
C SER A 91 9.59 -9.19 5.30
N LEU A 92 9.69 -9.91 6.41
CA LEU A 92 8.89 -11.09 6.69
C LEU A 92 8.22 -10.90 8.05
N GLU A 93 6.94 -10.58 8.06
CA GLU A 93 6.16 -10.40 9.27
C GLU A 93 5.54 -11.73 9.71
N TYR A 94 5.94 -12.20 10.87
CA TYR A 94 5.32 -13.35 11.52
C TYR A 94 4.40 -12.84 12.64
N ALA A 95 3.09 -12.99 12.47
CA ALA A 95 2.07 -12.77 13.48
C ALA A 95 1.72 -14.09 14.18
N GLY A 96 1.53 -14.03 15.51
CA GLY A 96 1.28 -15.21 16.34
C GLY A 96 2.20 -15.32 17.55
N VAL A 97 2.94 -14.26 17.86
CA VAL A 97 3.80 -14.16 19.06
C VAL A 97 2.97 -13.69 20.26
N GLY A 98 1.92 -14.46 20.59
CA GLY A 98 0.85 -14.00 21.49
C GLY A 98 -0.15 -13.07 20.76
N GLY A 99 -1.43 -13.23 21.00
CA GLY A 99 -2.50 -12.52 20.27
C GLY A 99 -3.28 -13.45 19.35
N ASP A 100 -4.28 -12.88 18.67
CA ASP A 100 -5.28 -13.63 17.94
C ASP A 100 -4.88 -13.82 16.46
N SER A 101 -4.24 -12.81 15.84
CA SER A 101 -3.79 -12.88 14.44
C SER A 101 -2.66 -13.90 14.26
N LYS A 102 -2.78 -14.77 13.24
CA LYS A 102 -1.82 -15.84 12.92
C LYS A 102 -1.58 -15.91 11.43
N TYR A 103 -0.52 -15.26 10.96
CA TYR A 103 -0.14 -15.25 9.55
C TYR A 103 1.37 -15.05 9.36
N LEU A 104 1.82 -15.33 8.14
CA LEU A 104 3.15 -14.95 7.66
C LEU A 104 2.97 -14.04 6.45
N LYS A 105 3.49 -12.80 6.51
CA LYS A 105 3.37 -11.82 5.43
C LYS A 105 4.74 -11.41 4.93
N SER A 106 5.05 -11.75 3.70
CA SER A 106 6.23 -11.25 2.98
C SER A 106 5.87 -9.95 2.28
N THR A 107 6.74 -8.95 2.38
CA THR A 107 6.63 -7.70 1.63
C THR A 107 7.98 -7.39 1.02
N SER A 108 8.04 -7.30 -0.31
CA SER A 108 9.24 -6.89 -1.05
C SER A 108 8.92 -5.70 -1.93
N TYR A 109 9.83 -4.77 -2.04
CA TYR A 109 9.69 -3.62 -2.94
C TYR A 109 11.00 -3.28 -3.61
N GLY A 110 10.89 -2.72 -4.81
CA GLY A 110 11.99 -2.12 -5.55
C GLY A 110 11.56 -0.77 -6.11
N LYS A 111 12.46 0.21 -6.04
CA LYS A 111 12.33 1.51 -6.66
C LYS A 111 13.60 1.82 -7.42
N TYR A 112 13.46 2.33 -8.63
CA TYR A 112 14.57 2.73 -9.48
C TYR A 112 14.37 4.15 -9.96
N PHE A 113 15.43 4.95 -9.91
CA PHE A 113 15.45 6.35 -10.31
C PHE A 113 16.54 6.55 -11.34
N TYR A 114 16.19 7.21 -12.43
CA TYR A 114 17.14 7.51 -13.51
C TYR A 114 16.97 8.95 -13.99
N SER A 115 18.00 9.75 -13.80
CA SER A 115 18.07 11.14 -14.30
C SER A 115 18.33 11.12 -15.79
N LEU A 116 17.59 11.96 -16.53
CA LEU A 116 17.83 12.20 -17.95
C LEU A 116 18.72 13.42 -18.18
N GLU A 117 19.30 14.02 -17.12
CA GLU A 117 20.12 15.22 -17.22
C GLU A 117 21.35 14.98 -18.08
N ASP A 118 22.07 13.89 -17.88
CA ASP A 118 23.25 13.55 -18.67
C ASP A 118 22.95 13.23 -20.13
N LEU A 119 21.71 12.76 -20.42
CA LEU A 119 21.33 12.32 -21.75
C LEU A 119 20.72 13.45 -22.60
N ALA A 120 19.96 14.35 -21.96
CA ALA A 120 19.14 15.34 -22.64
C ALA A 120 19.32 16.77 -22.12
N GLU A 121 20.22 16.99 -21.15
CA GLU A 121 20.39 18.26 -20.43
C GLU A 121 19.07 18.77 -19.77
N LEU A 122 18.18 17.82 -19.43
CA LEU A 122 16.87 18.10 -18.85
C LEU A 122 16.78 17.51 -17.45
N ASP A 123 16.32 18.29 -16.48
CA ASP A 123 16.02 17.81 -15.13
C ASP A 123 14.74 16.93 -15.09
N TRP A 124 14.73 15.90 -15.93
CA TRP A 124 13.66 14.90 -15.96
C TRP A 124 14.14 13.64 -15.27
N VAL A 125 13.24 13.02 -14.50
CA VAL A 125 13.55 11.79 -13.75
C VAL A 125 12.54 10.71 -14.09
N PHE A 126 13.03 9.63 -14.65
CA PHE A 126 12.27 8.42 -14.83
C PHE A 126 12.29 7.60 -13.53
N ARG A 127 11.11 7.15 -13.08
CA ARG A 127 10.94 6.42 -11.83
C ARG A 127 10.17 5.13 -12.09
N LEU A 128 10.67 4.03 -11.57
CA LEU A 128 9.96 2.75 -11.54
C LEU A 128 9.78 2.31 -10.10
N LYS A 129 8.62 1.73 -9.81
CA LYS A 129 8.32 1.12 -8.53
C LYS A 129 7.62 -0.21 -8.74
N THR A 130 8.02 -1.21 -7.99
CA THR A 130 7.31 -2.48 -7.87
C THR A 130 7.17 -2.85 -6.41
N GLN A 131 6.07 -3.47 -6.05
CA GLN A 131 5.83 -4.01 -4.71
C GLN A 131 5.09 -5.33 -4.81
N VAL A 132 5.63 -6.35 -4.14
CA VAL A 132 5.00 -7.66 -4.03
C VAL A 132 4.70 -7.93 -2.56
N LYS A 133 3.50 -8.41 -2.27
CA LYS A 133 3.11 -8.90 -0.96
C LYS A 133 2.49 -10.27 -1.09
N VAL A 134 2.90 -11.18 -0.23
CA VAL A 134 2.31 -12.51 -0.10
C VAL A 134 1.96 -12.75 1.36
N LEU A 135 0.74 -13.19 1.58
CA LEU A 135 0.17 -13.47 2.89
C LEU A 135 -0.16 -14.96 2.98
N VAL A 136 0.43 -15.66 3.93
CA VAL A 136 0.15 -17.07 4.21
C VAL A 136 -0.67 -17.16 5.48
N ASP A 137 -1.79 -17.84 5.41
CA ASP A 137 -2.66 -18.09 6.55
C ASP A 137 -2.06 -19.19 7.43
N ASN A 138 -1.81 -18.86 8.69
CA ASN A 138 -1.34 -19.81 9.71
C ASN A 138 -2.41 -20.08 10.79
N GLY A 139 -3.67 -19.77 10.49
CA GLY A 139 -4.84 -20.09 11.34
C GLY A 139 -5.81 -18.95 11.57
N GLN A 140 -5.41 -17.68 11.44
CA GLN A 140 -6.35 -16.55 11.56
C GLN A 140 -5.82 -15.29 10.88
N ILE A 141 -6.52 -14.88 9.82
CA ILE A 141 -6.35 -13.59 9.15
C ILE A 141 -7.62 -12.78 9.38
N ASN A 142 -7.50 -11.64 10.04
CA ASN A 142 -8.60 -10.71 10.21
C ASN A 142 -8.62 -9.70 9.05
N GLN A 143 -9.73 -8.98 8.88
CA GLN A 143 -9.86 -8.00 7.81
C GLN A 143 -8.76 -6.93 7.85
N GLY A 144 -8.38 -6.51 9.05
CA GLY A 144 -7.28 -5.57 9.26
C GLY A 144 -5.91 -6.05 8.79
N ASP A 145 -5.69 -7.35 8.71
CA ASP A 145 -4.43 -8.00 8.32
C ASP A 145 -4.36 -8.32 6.82
N SER A 146 -5.51 -8.34 6.12
CA SER A 146 -5.65 -8.69 4.71
C SER A 146 -4.93 -7.73 3.77
N LEU A 147 -4.68 -8.16 2.54
CA LEU A 147 -4.09 -7.33 1.51
C LEU A 147 -5.17 -6.56 0.75
N TYR A 148 -4.85 -5.35 0.34
CA TYR A 148 -5.74 -4.46 -0.41
C TYR A 148 -4.97 -3.74 -1.50
N LEU A 149 -5.62 -3.59 -2.65
CA LEU A 149 -5.14 -2.82 -3.79
C LEU A 149 -6.03 -1.59 -3.99
N GLY A 150 -5.42 -0.47 -4.39
CA GLY A 150 -6.09 0.83 -4.63
C GLY A 150 -5.48 1.96 -3.80
N GLY A 151 -5.69 3.17 -4.28
CA GLY A 151 -5.21 4.41 -3.67
C GLY A 151 -3.77 4.79 -4.01
N ALA A 152 -3.34 5.95 -3.54
CA ALA A 152 -2.09 6.62 -3.87
C ALA A 152 -0.82 5.77 -3.73
N LYS A 153 -0.84 4.73 -2.90
CA LYS A 153 0.36 3.91 -2.60
C LYS A 153 0.52 2.69 -3.49
N THR A 154 -0.56 2.21 -4.12
CA THR A 154 -0.54 0.95 -4.87
C THR A 154 -1.12 1.06 -6.27
N LEU A 155 -2.30 1.67 -6.44
CA LEU A 155 -3.00 1.78 -7.72
C LEU A 155 -3.84 3.06 -7.74
N ARG A 156 -3.30 4.12 -8.30
CA ARG A 156 -3.96 5.43 -8.44
C ARG A 156 -5.06 5.36 -9.50
N GLY A 157 -6.15 6.09 -9.27
CA GLY A 157 -7.37 6.02 -10.09
C GLY A 157 -8.46 5.16 -9.48
N TYR A 158 -8.16 4.44 -8.41
CA TYR A 158 -9.10 3.68 -7.60
C TYR A 158 -9.01 4.11 -6.14
N LYS A 159 -10.13 4.07 -5.42
CA LYS A 159 -10.13 4.44 -4.00
C LYS A 159 -9.20 3.55 -3.18
N SER A 160 -8.74 4.05 -2.05
CA SER A 160 -7.98 3.22 -1.10
C SER A 160 -8.82 2.01 -0.69
N TYR A 161 -8.21 0.83 -0.73
CA TYR A 161 -8.88 -0.44 -0.43
C TYR A 161 -10.01 -0.82 -1.42
N ALA A 162 -9.94 -0.38 -2.68
CA ALA A 162 -10.93 -0.72 -3.68
C ALA A 162 -11.04 -2.22 -3.95
N PHE A 163 -9.93 -2.96 -3.82
CA PHE A 163 -9.90 -4.39 -4.10
C PHE A 163 -9.31 -5.19 -2.92
N PRO A 164 -9.88 -6.37 -2.62
CA PRO A 164 -11.07 -6.95 -3.25
C PRO A 164 -12.28 -6.05 -3.04
N SER A 165 -13.14 -5.94 -4.05
CA SER A 165 -14.44 -5.29 -3.91
C SER A 165 -15.34 -6.16 -3.04
N ASN A 166 -16.11 -5.56 -2.16
CA ASN A 166 -17.01 -6.27 -1.28
C ASN A 166 -18.47 -5.89 -1.57
N GLU A 167 -19.32 -6.90 -1.71
CA GLU A 167 -20.75 -6.70 -1.61
C GLU A 167 -21.09 -6.37 -0.15
N SER A 168 -21.54 -5.14 0.10
CA SER A 168 -21.74 -4.56 1.45
C SER A 168 -22.11 -5.56 2.54
N GLY A 169 -21.21 -5.74 3.49
CA GLY A 169 -21.46 -6.47 4.73
C GLY A 169 -21.24 -7.98 4.70
N TYR A 170 -21.10 -8.62 3.54
CA TYR A 170 -20.77 -10.04 3.50
C TYR A 170 -19.28 -10.29 3.57
N LYS A 171 -18.89 -11.37 4.28
CA LYS A 171 -17.49 -11.77 4.33
C LYS A 171 -17.00 -12.20 2.96
N THR A 172 -15.81 -11.72 2.62
CA THR A 172 -15.00 -12.18 1.49
C THR A 172 -13.73 -12.83 2.01
N ASP A 173 -13.31 -13.89 1.37
CA ASP A 173 -12.03 -14.50 1.69
C ASP A 173 -10.90 -13.48 1.48
N PRO A 174 -9.91 -13.43 2.39
CA PRO A 174 -8.82 -12.47 2.29
C PRO A 174 -7.99 -12.72 1.04
N PHE A 175 -7.72 -11.68 0.27
CA PHE A 175 -6.74 -11.75 -0.80
C PHE A 175 -5.33 -11.82 -0.21
N LYS A 176 -4.52 -12.73 -0.74
CA LYS A 176 -3.24 -13.12 -0.16
C LYS A 176 -2.04 -12.75 -1.01
N ASN A 177 -2.27 -12.42 -2.29
CA ASN A 177 -1.21 -12.12 -3.25
C ASN A 177 -1.47 -10.75 -3.86
N LEU A 178 -0.50 -9.85 -3.78
CA LEU A 178 -0.57 -8.50 -4.34
C LEU A 178 0.72 -8.18 -5.08
N TRP A 179 0.58 -7.64 -6.29
CA TRP A 179 1.67 -7.07 -7.06
C TRP A 179 1.25 -5.74 -7.66
N ALA A 180 1.90 -4.67 -7.22
CA ALA A 180 1.65 -3.31 -7.68
C ALA A 180 2.90 -2.72 -8.33
N ASN A 181 2.72 -2.10 -9.48
CA ASN A 181 3.78 -1.51 -10.28
C ASN A 181 3.42 -0.08 -10.68
N SER A 182 4.43 0.76 -10.79
CA SER A 182 4.27 2.14 -11.25
C SER A 182 5.47 2.54 -12.11
N ALA A 183 5.18 3.17 -13.24
CA ALA A 183 6.15 3.89 -14.06
C ALA A 183 5.77 5.37 -14.07
N GLU A 184 6.73 6.24 -13.81
CA GLU A 184 6.48 7.68 -13.67
C GLU A 184 7.59 8.50 -14.34
N MET A 185 7.20 9.60 -14.97
CA MET A 185 8.13 10.62 -15.45
C MET A 185 7.89 11.90 -14.67
N SER A 186 8.91 12.37 -13.97
CA SER A 186 8.86 13.56 -13.12
C SER A 186 9.65 14.72 -13.76
N PHE A 187 9.07 15.91 -13.67
CA PHE A 187 9.57 17.15 -14.29
C PHE A 187 9.69 18.25 -13.23
N PRO A 188 10.68 19.15 -13.32
CA PRO A 188 10.76 20.31 -12.45
C PRO A 188 9.61 21.27 -12.73
N LEU A 189 9.03 21.86 -11.68
CA LEU A 189 8.02 22.92 -11.80
C LEU A 189 8.57 24.24 -11.27
N ILE A 190 8.91 24.28 -9.98
CA ILE A 190 9.55 25.43 -9.32
C ILE A 190 10.70 24.87 -8.48
N PRO A 191 11.92 24.78 -9.07
CA PRO A 191 13.06 24.17 -8.38
C PRO A 191 13.40 24.84 -7.04
N SER A 192 13.34 26.18 -6.98
CA SER A 192 13.60 26.95 -5.75
C SER A 192 12.63 26.65 -4.61
N ALA A 193 11.41 26.25 -4.92
CA ALA A 193 10.39 25.85 -3.96
C ALA A 193 10.32 24.33 -3.76
N LYS A 194 11.23 23.55 -4.38
CA LYS A 194 11.22 22.09 -4.38
C LYS A 194 9.88 21.50 -4.83
N MET A 195 9.39 22.02 -5.97
CA MET A 195 8.14 21.56 -6.57
C MET A 195 8.44 20.84 -7.89
N ARG A 196 7.78 19.72 -8.09
CA ARG A 196 7.82 18.91 -9.31
C ARG A 196 6.39 18.54 -9.72
N TRP A 197 6.22 18.17 -10.98
CA TRP A 197 5.01 17.52 -11.47
C TRP A 197 5.42 16.27 -12.25
N GLY A 198 4.49 15.38 -12.48
CA GLY A 198 4.78 14.16 -13.20
C GLY A 198 3.56 13.55 -13.83
N VAL A 199 3.81 12.59 -14.70
CA VAL A 199 2.79 11.72 -15.27
C VAL A 199 3.13 10.29 -14.91
N PHE A 200 2.11 9.45 -14.76
CA PHE A 200 2.32 8.08 -14.31
C PHE A 200 1.39 7.08 -15.01
N TYR A 201 1.82 5.85 -15.00
CA TYR A 201 1.04 4.66 -15.31
C TYR A 201 1.24 3.64 -14.19
N ASP A 202 0.15 3.20 -13.59
CA ASP A 202 0.11 2.18 -12.57
C ASP A 202 -0.55 0.92 -13.10
N TYR A 203 -0.05 -0.24 -12.69
CA TYR A 203 -0.63 -1.53 -12.94
C TYR A 203 -0.58 -2.38 -11.68
N GLY A 204 -1.74 -2.87 -11.25
CA GLY A 204 -1.89 -3.65 -10.04
C GLY A 204 -2.63 -4.96 -10.25
N MET A 205 -2.20 -5.97 -9.54
CA MET A 205 -2.79 -7.30 -9.50
C MET A 205 -3.01 -7.71 -8.05
N ILE A 206 -4.13 -8.34 -7.77
CA ILE A 206 -4.41 -8.89 -6.44
C ILE A 206 -5.30 -10.12 -6.56
N GLY A 207 -5.04 -11.13 -5.73
CA GLY A 207 -5.84 -12.33 -5.74
C GLY A 207 -5.71 -13.18 -4.48
N GLN A 208 -6.56 -14.20 -4.40
CA GLN A 208 -6.67 -15.12 -3.27
C GLN A 208 -5.58 -16.19 -3.32
N ASP A 209 -5.57 -17.00 -4.35
CA ASP A 209 -4.60 -18.10 -4.52
C ASP A 209 -3.52 -17.80 -5.57
N SER A 210 -3.79 -16.84 -6.45
CA SER A 210 -2.89 -16.33 -7.48
C SER A 210 -2.80 -14.81 -7.39
N PHE A 211 -2.08 -14.16 -8.32
CA PHE A 211 -2.02 -12.70 -8.39
C PHE A 211 -3.08 -12.11 -9.31
N ASP A 212 -3.74 -12.91 -10.14
CA ASP A 212 -4.46 -12.48 -11.33
C ASP A 212 -6.00 -12.53 -11.24
N ASP A 213 -6.56 -12.68 -10.02
CA ASP A 213 -8.01 -12.66 -9.85
C ASP A 213 -8.59 -11.28 -10.19
N VAL A 214 -7.87 -10.21 -9.84
CA VAL A 214 -8.20 -8.83 -10.22
C VAL A 214 -6.96 -8.16 -10.78
N GLN A 215 -7.07 -7.59 -11.96
CA GLN A 215 -6.03 -6.83 -12.65
C GLN A 215 -6.60 -5.50 -13.07
N ARG A 216 -5.96 -4.40 -12.69
CA ARG A 216 -6.42 -3.05 -13.02
C ARG A 216 -5.25 -2.14 -13.31
N SER A 217 -5.51 -1.12 -14.12
CA SER A 217 -4.54 -0.08 -14.42
C SER A 217 -5.11 1.32 -14.27
N GLY A 218 -4.22 2.26 -14.01
CA GLY A 218 -4.55 3.66 -13.86
C GLY A 218 -3.46 4.56 -14.41
N THR A 219 -3.83 5.75 -14.80
CA THR A 219 -2.89 6.77 -15.30
C THR A 219 -3.28 8.14 -14.82
N GLY A 220 -2.38 9.08 -14.91
CA GLY A 220 -2.69 10.45 -14.53
C GLY A 220 -1.48 11.35 -14.42
N ALA A 221 -1.71 12.48 -13.76
CA ALA A 221 -0.68 13.44 -13.43
C ALA A 221 -0.64 13.70 -11.93
N LEU A 222 0.52 14.07 -11.44
CA LEU A 222 0.71 14.40 -10.04
C LEU A 222 1.51 15.70 -9.89
N PHE A 223 1.31 16.32 -8.76
CA PHE A 223 2.06 17.48 -8.31
C PHE A 223 2.68 17.14 -6.97
N GLU A 224 3.99 17.39 -6.85
CA GLU A 224 4.78 17.10 -5.65
C GLU A 224 5.40 18.39 -5.11
N TRP A 225 5.35 18.54 -3.80
CA TRP A 225 5.97 19.65 -3.10
C TRP A 225 6.59 19.20 -1.78
N ILE A 226 7.87 19.52 -1.59
CA ILE A 226 8.50 19.42 -0.27
C ILE A 226 8.15 20.66 0.53
N SER A 227 7.03 20.61 1.22
CA SER A 227 6.56 21.69 2.07
C SER A 227 7.34 21.74 3.39
N PRO A 228 7.27 22.85 4.16
CA PRO A 228 7.82 22.89 5.52
C PRO A 228 7.23 21.84 6.48
N MET A 229 6.06 21.28 6.16
CA MET A 229 5.41 20.21 6.94
C MET A 229 5.74 18.80 6.42
N GLY A 230 6.54 18.69 5.37
CA GLY A 230 6.92 17.44 4.73
C GLY A 230 6.42 17.33 3.28
N PRO A 231 6.69 16.18 2.63
CA PRO A 231 6.27 15.94 1.26
C PRO A 231 4.75 15.90 1.12
N LEU A 232 4.24 16.63 0.14
CA LEU A 232 2.83 16.68 -0.25
C LEU A 232 2.68 16.22 -1.70
N GLN A 233 1.62 15.47 -1.98
CA GLN A 233 1.26 15.11 -3.35
C GLN A 233 -0.22 15.37 -3.60
N LEU A 234 -0.52 16.00 -4.74
CA LEU A 234 -1.84 16.09 -5.33
C LEU A 234 -1.84 15.21 -6.57
N ILE A 235 -2.76 14.26 -6.64
CA ILE A 235 -2.80 13.23 -7.66
C ILE A 235 -4.12 13.35 -8.41
N PHE A 236 -4.06 13.52 -9.72
CA PHE A 236 -5.20 13.53 -10.63
C PHE A 236 -5.09 12.26 -11.48
N ALA A 237 -5.98 11.33 -11.23
CA ALA A 237 -5.90 9.99 -11.78
C ALA A 237 -7.16 9.59 -12.55
N LYS A 238 -6.99 8.62 -13.44
CA LYS A 238 -8.06 7.97 -14.18
C LYS A 238 -7.82 6.47 -14.19
N ALA A 239 -8.82 5.71 -13.77
CA ALA A 239 -8.88 4.28 -14.01
C ALA A 239 -9.03 4.01 -15.52
N LEU A 240 -8.24 3.09 -16.08
CA LEU A 240 -8.23 2.80 -17.52
C LEU A 240 -9.15 1.62 -17.89
N ASP A 241 -9.27 0.67 -17.00
CA ASP A 241 -9.93 -0.62 -17.18
C ASP A 241 -10.92 -0.94 -16.05
N ALA A 242 -11.57 0.10 -15.51
CA ALA A 242 -12.57 -0.06 -14.47
C ALA A 242 -13.77 -0.87 -14.96
N GLU A 243 -14.21 -1.82 -14.17
CA GLU A 243 -15.41 -2.62 -14.37
C GLU A 243 -16.60 -2.10 -13.56
N ALA A 244 -17.79 -2.59 -13.88
CA ALA A 244 -18.99 -2.21 -13.14
C ALA A 244 -18.89 -2.64 -11.67
N GLY A 245 -19.01 -1.68 -10.77
CA GLY A 245 -18.85 -1.90 -9.32
C GLY A 245 -17.48 -1.52 -8.75
N ASP A 246 -16.50 -1.19 -9.59
CA ASP A 246 -15.21 -0.72 -9.10
C ASP A 246 -15.29 0.68 -8.48
N ASP A 247 -14.70 0.84 -7.32
CA ASP A 247 -14.59 2.11 -6.62
C ASP A 247 -13.43 2.95 -7.18
N THR A 248 -13.74 3.86 -8.10
CA THR A 248 -12.76 4.76 -8.72
C THR A 248 -12.56 6.06 -7.94
N SER A 249 -11.38 6.69 -8.13
CA SER A 249 -11.03 7.99 -7.59
C SER A 249 -10.34 8.83 -8.65
N THR A 250 -10.81 10.06 -8.87
CA THR A 250 -10.18 10.99 -9.83
C THR A 250 -9.22 11.96 -9.19
N PHE A 251 -9.29 12.11 -7.87
CA PHE A 251 -8.43 13.01 -7.11
C PHE A 251 -8.03 12.36 -5.79
N GLU A 252 -6.74 12.41 -5.49
CA GLU A 252 -6.20 11.93 -4.23
C GLU A 252 -5.21 12.94 -3.66
N PHE A 253 -5.14 13.01 -2.35
CA PHE A 253 -4.17 13.78 -1.61
C PHE A 253 -3.32 12.84 -0.76
N SER A 254 -2.01 12.98 -0.83
CA SER A 254 -1.08 12.18 -0.01
C SER A 254 -0.14 13.07 0.79
N LEU A 255 0.00 12.75 2.07
CA LEU A 255 1.06 13.25 2.95
C LEU A 255 2.20 12.23 2.98
N GLY A 256 3.39 12.64 2.63
CA GLY A 256 4.53 11.76 2.44
C GLY A 256 4.73 11.37 0.98
N SER A 257 5.92 10.85 0.65
CA SER A 257 6.22 10.37 -0.70
C SER A 257 5.51 9.04 -0.95
N SER A 258 4.78 8.93 -2.05
CA SER A 258 4.24 7.66 -2.53
C SER A 258 5.26 6.88 -3.38
N PHE A 259 6.26 7.58 -3.90
CA PHE A 259 7.35 7.01 -4.66
C PHE A 259 8.60 6.82 -3.83
#